data_dcb94e733f7d6ee74c75043b3a899d6a
#
_entry.id   dcb94e733f7d6ee74c75043b3a899d6a
#
_cell.length_a   1.000
_cell.length_b   1.000
_cell.length_c   1.000
_cell.angle_alpha   90.00
_cell.angle_beta   90.00
_cell.angle_gamma   90.00
#
_symmetry.space_group_name_H-M   'P 1'
#
loop_
_entity.id
_entity.type
_entity.pdbx_description
1 polymer ?
#
loop_
_entity_poly.entity_id
_entity_poly.type
_entity_poly.pdbx_seq_one_letter_code
_entity_poly.pdbx_strand_id
1 'polypeptide(L)'
;DKVVTSKEINFEKKYDNKVYIHVKVDEPAFIKNLIKKHAIAGDLLTALESQKTVKDLLAEASNKVQEFAPAKKIIEALSGFDKGLYQKVIDFIHANFLPKFFYFDDYSILQGKISLTKLKAFRDSGTAQDDDEKQSFRTALALINFVGSTIEEFLVRDNYERLKASLEAASNAITDQVFEYWTQNKELEVEFDLDPVFEGNSQVRDTILQIRIRNKKHRVTVPFDKRSKGFVWFFSFLVAFSAYKNQGNKIILLLDEPGLNLHAKAQFDLLRFIDQELAPYHQVLYTTHSPFMIPPAKLERVRTVHDRDNLGTVISNDPLSDDPDTVF
;
A
#
# COMPACT_ATOMS: atom_id res chain seq x y z
N ASP A 1 -24.42 15.13 -11.42
CA ASP A 1 -24.62 14.01 -10.52
C ASP A 1 -25.39 12.79 -11.08
N LYS A 2 -25.84 12.79 -12.33
CA LYS A 2 -26.47 11.64 -13.00
C LYS A 2 -25.81 11.35 -14.34
N VAL A 3 -24.50 11.47 -14.39
CA VAL A 3 -23.73 11.29 -15.63
C VAL A 3 -23.37 9.81 -15.84
N VAL A 4 -23.13 9.08 -14.75
CA VAL A 4 -22.92 7.64 -14.76
C VAL A 4 -24.29 6.97 -14.63
N THR A 5 -24.73 6.31 -15.71
CA THR A 5 -26.03 5.64 -15.75
C THR A 5 -25.95 4.17 -15.37
N SER A 6 -24.74 3.64 -15.23
CA SER A 6 -24.51 2.27 -14.80
C SER A 6 -24.71 2.11 -13.30
N LYS A 7 -25.45 1.09 -12.89
CA LYS A 7 -25.56 0.68 -11.48
C LYS A 7 -24.34 -0.13 -11.02
N GLU A 8 -23.58 -0.63 -11.98
CA GLU A 8 -22.42 -1.50 -11.75
C GLU A 8 -21.23 -0.94 -12.52
N ILE A 9 -20.06 -1.03 -11.92
CA ILE A 9 -18.80 -0.74 -12.53
C ILE A 9 -18.03 -2.06 -12.59
N ASN A 10 -17.69 -2.51 -13.80
CA ASN A 10 -16.94 -3.73 -13.98
C ASN A 10 -15.46 -3.43 -14.10
N PHE A 11 -14.65 -4.15 -13.35
CA PHE A 11 -13.21 -4.11 -13.39
C PHE A 11 -12.68 -5.42 -13.95
N GLU A 12 -11.83 -5.32 -14.95
CA GLU A 12 -11.14 -6.47 -15.54
C GLU A 12 -9.63 -6.21 -15.48
N LYS A 13 -8.88 -7.12 -14.86
CA LYS A 13 -7.42 -7.12 -14.90
C LYS A 13 -6.97 -8.27 -15.77
N LYS A 14 -6.26 -7.97 -16.86
CA LYS A 14 -5.70 -8.97 -17.77
C LYS A 14 -4.32 -9.43 -17.34
N TYR A 15 -3.84 -10.53 -17.92
CA TYR A 15 -2.52 -11.08 -17.64
C TYR A 15 -1.35 -10.15 -18.03
N ASP A 16 -1.60 -9.13 -18.87
CA ASP A 16 -0.63 -8.06 -19.18
C ASP A 16 -0.55 -6.96 -18.10
N ASN A 17 -1.17 -7.20 -16.94
CA ASN A 17 -1.31 -6.27 -15.83
C ASN A 17 -2.10 -4.99 -16.11
N LYS A 18 -2.74 -4.86 -17.25
CA LYS A 18 -3.62 -3.71 -17.53
C LYS A 18 -4.97 -3.89 -16.88
N VAL A 19 -5.46 -2.81 -16.28
CA VAL A 19 -6.78 -2.72 -15.67
C VAL A 19 -7.72 -2.01 -16.65
N TYR A 20 -8.85 -2.64 -16.92
CA TYR A 20 -9.93 -2.09 -17.74
C TYR A 20 -11.12 -1.81 -16.83
N ILE A 21 -11.67 -0.62 -16.96
CA ILE A 21 -12.86 -0.19 -16.21
C ILE A 21 -13.98 0.02 -17.22
N HIS A 22 -15.07 -0.71 -17.05
CA HIS A 22 -16.24 -0.61 -17.89
C HIS A 22 -17.35 0.11 -17.14
N VAL A 23 -17.72 1.29 -17.64
CA VAL A 23 -18.78 2.13 -17.09
C VAL A 23 -19.58 2.76 -18.22
N LYS A 24 -20.90 2.86 -18.07
CA LYS A 24 -21.75 3.56 -19.02
C LYS A 24 -21.84 5.04 -18.64
N VAL A 25 -21.52 5.90 -19.59
CA VAL A 25 -21.53 7.36 -19.43
C VAL A 25 -22.50 7.96 -20.44
N ASP A 26 -23.38 8.84 -19.98
CA ASP A 26 -24.33 9.57 -20.82
C ASP A 26 -23.78 10.99 -21.10
N GLU A 27 -22.98 11.12 -22.17
CA GLU A 27 -22.40 12.40 -22.58
C GLU A 27 -23.47 13.44 -22.95
N PRO A 28 -24.54 13.10 -23.72
CA PRO A 28 -25.62 14.06 -24.02
C PRO A 28 -26.30 14.63 -22.75
N ALA A 29 -26.57 13.76 -21.75
CA ALA A 29 -27.15 14.24 -20.50
C ALA A 29 -26.19 15.16 -19.73
N PHE A 30 -24.89 14.85 -19.74
CA PHE A 30 -23.86 15.71 -19.14
C PHE A 30 -23.82 17.07 -19.82
N ILE A 31 -23.80 17.11 -21.16
CA ILE A 31 -23.77 18.34 -21.96
C ILE A 31 -24.98 19.22 -21.62
N LYS A 32 -26.21 18.65 -21.66
CA LYS A 32 -27.44 19.37 -21.30
C LYS A 32 -27.38 19.96 -19.90
N ASN A 33 -26.90 19.18 -18.90
CA ASN A 33 -26.78 19.65 -17.54
C ASN A 33 -25.73 20.77 -17.40
N LEU A 34 -24.60 20.67 -18.11
CA LEU A 34 -23.56 21.69 -18.12
C LEU A 34 -24.06 23.01 -18.71
N ILE A 35 -24.71 22.96 -19.87
CA ILE A 35 -25.30 24.09 -20.55
C ILE A 35 -26.32 24.78 -19.64
N LYS A 36 -27.24 24.02 -19.02
CA LYS A 36 -28.24 24.52 -18.08
C LYS A 36 -27.58 25.18 -16.85
N LYS A 37 -26.55 24.57 -16.27
CA LYS A 37 -25.84 25.07 -15.11
C LYS A 37 -25.21 26.46 -15.35
N HIS A 38 -24.72 26.68 -16.58
CA HIS A 38 -24.08 27.93 -16.95
C HIS A 38 -25.04 28.94 -17.62
N ALA A 39 -26.34 28.62 -17.64
CA ALA A 39 -27.41 29.50 -18.18
C ALA A 39 -27.11 29.99 -19.62
N ILE A 40 -26.63 29.07 -20.47
CA ILE A 40 -26.36 29.35 -21.88
C ILE A 40 -27.70 29.56 -22.62
N ALA A 41 -27.80 30.58 -23.48
CA ALA A 41 -29.02 30.91 -24.23
C ALA A 41 -28.70 31.42 -25.65
N GLY A 42 -29.75 31.58 -26.47
CA GLY A 42 -29.63 32.12 -27.84
C GLY A 42 -28.89 31.20 -28.82
N ASP A 43 -28.22 31.77 -29.78
CA ASP A 43 -27.54 31.05 -30.87
C ASP A 43 -26.42 30.15 -30.33
N LEU A 44 -25.76 30.52 -29.23
CA LEU A 44 -24.76 29.72 -28.57
C LEU A 44 -25.38 28.43 -28.00
N LEU A 45 -26.61 28.51 -27.43
CA LEU A 45 -27.31 27.30 -26.94
C LEU A 45 -27.53 26.32 -28.09
N THR A 46 -28.03 26.75 -29.21
CA THR A 46 -28.31 25.91 -30.39
C THR A 46 -27.04 25.23 -30.90
N ALA A 47 -25.93 25.98 -30.97
CA ALA A 47 -24.64 25.42 -31.41
C ALA A 47 -24.09 24.36 -30.44
N LEU A 48 -24.19 24.59 -29.13
CA LEU A 48 -23.62 23.69 -28.10
C LEU A 48 -24.52 22.47 -27.81
N GLU A 49 -25.86 22.60 -27.87
CA GLU A 49 -26.79 21.47 -27.65
C GLU A 49 -26.75 20.42 -28.76
N SER A 50 -26.29 20.81 -29.95
CA SER A 50 -26.15 19.88 -31.10
C SER A 50 -24.98 18.91 -30.92
N GLN A 51 -24.07 19.18 -29.98
CA GLN A 51 -22.88 18.37 -29.77
C GLN A 51 -23.20 17.07 -29.02
N LYS A 52 -22.61 15.96 -29.47
CA LYS A 52 -22.83 14.61 -28.91
C LYS A 52 -21.78 14.19 -27.92
N THR A 53 -20.58 14.75 -28.02
CA THR A 53 -19.46 14.43 -27.13
C THR A 53 -18.91 15.68 -26.45
N VAL A 54 -18.28 15.49 -25.29
CA VAL A 54 -17.63 16.57 -24.56
C VAL A 54 -16.44 17.17 -25.34
N LYS A 55 -15.79 16.36 -26.17
CA LYS A 55 -14.71 16.83 -27.05
C LYS A 55 -15.24 17.80 -28.12
N ASP A 56 -16.35 17.44 -28.77
CA ASP A 56 -16.98 18.27 -29.77
C ASP A 56 -17.51 19.56 -29.14
N LEU A 57 -18.10 19.46 -27.95
CA LEU A 57 -18.56 20.62 -27.17
C LEU A 57 -17.41 21.59 -26.86
N LEU A 58 -16.26 21.06 -26.42
CA LEU A 58 -15.08 21.87 -26.11
C LEU A 58 -14.53 22.56 -27.36
N ALA A 59 -14.47 21.85 -28.48
CA ALA A 59 -14.03 22.38 -29.75
C ALA A 59 -14.96 23.52 -30.22
N GLU A 60 -16.29 23.31 -30.18
CA GLU A 60 -17.29 24.30 -30.60
C GLU A 60 -17.28 25.52 -29.66
N ALA A 61 -17.20 25.33 -28.34
CA ALA A 61 -17.07 26.41 -27.39
C ALA A 61 -15.80 27.26 -27.62
N SER A 62 -14.69 26.60 -28.00
CA SER A 62 -13.43 27.29 -28.31
C SER A 62 -13.54 28.13 -29.59
N ASN A 63 -14.26 27.62 -30.61
CA ASN A 63 -14.51 28.36 -31.85
C ASN A 63 -15.42 29.57 -31.59
N LYS A 64 -16.36 29.46 -30.65
CA LYS A 64 -17.37 30.53 -30.35
C LYS A 64 -16.95 31.50 -29.24
N VAL A 65 -15.81 31.31 -28.60
CA VAL A 65 -15.39 32.12 -27.45
C VAL A 65 -15.20 33.60 -27.77
N GLN A 66 -14.81 33.95 -29.00
CA GLN A 66 -14.64 35.35 -29.44
C GLN A 66 -15.98 36.04 -29.73
N GLU A 67 -16.98 35.26 -30.17
CA GLU A 67 -18.31 35.80 -30.48
C GLU A 67 -19.20 35.87 -29.23
N PHE A 68 -19.05 34.94 -28.31
CA PHE A 68 -19.94 34.75 -27.17
C PHE A 68 -19.12 34.57 -25.87
N ALA A 69 -19.08 35.60 -25.02
CA ALA A 69 -18.39 35.58 -23.72
C ALA A 69 -18.78 34.38 -22.80
N PRO A 70 -20.07 33.91 -22.78
CA PRO A 70 -20.45 32.73 -21.99
C PRO A 70 -19.78 31.44 -22.42
N ALA A 71 -19.25 31.32 -23.66
CA ALA A 71 -18.52 30.14 -24.11
C ALA A 71 -17.24 29.88 -23.26
N LYS A 72 -16.62 30.97 -22.74
CA LYS A 72 -15.46 30.87 -21.85
C LYS A 72 -15.77 30.08 -20.58
N LYS A 73 -16.98 30.22 -20.01
CA LYS A 73 -17.41 29.46 -18.83
C LYS A 73 -17.49 27.96 -19.10
N ILE A 74 -17.89 27.57 -20.31
CA ILE A 74 -17.92 26.17 -20.73
C ILE A 74 -16.50 25.62 -20.85
N ILE A 75 -15.57 26.38 -21.45
CA ILE A 75 -14.16 25.97 -21.59
C ILE A 75 -13.52 25.81 -20.19
N GLU A 76 -13.73 26.75 -19.29
CA GLU A 76 -13.23 26.70 -17.93
C GLU A 76 -13.80 25.48 -17.16
N ALA A 77 -15.12 25.23 -17.30
CA ALA A 77 -15.79 24.08 -16.68
C ALA A 77 -15.31 22.74 -17.23
N LEU A 78 -14.84 22.71 -18.47
CA LEU A 78 -14.29 21.53 -19.13
C LEU A 78 -12.76 21.42 -19.04
N SER A 79 -12.14 22.24 -18.22
CA SER A 79 -10.70 22.14 -17.95
C SER A 79 -10.36 20.73 -17.44
N GLY A 80 -9.39 20.08 -18.11
CA GLY A 80 -8.99 18.69 -17.81
C GLY A 80 -9.91 17.60 -18.38
N PHE A 81 -10.77 17.93 -19.35
CA PHE A 81 -11.57 16.98 -20.13
C PHE A 81 -11.03 16.75 -21.55
N ASP A 82 -9.75 17.07 -21.78
CA ASP A 82 -9.11 16.97 -23.11
C ASP A 82 -9.23 15.57 -23.73
N LYS A 83 -9.24 14.53 -22.87
CA LYS A 83 -9.44 13.14 -23.29
C LYS A 83 -10.92 12.70 -23.37
N GLY A 84 -11.85 13.63 -23.11
CA GLY A 84 -13.31 13.39 -23.11
C GLY A 84 -13.85 12.99 -21.74
N LEU A 85 -15.21 12.94 -21.67
CA LEU A 85 -15.92 12.66 -20.42
C LEU A 85 -15.67 11.23 -19.90
N TYR A 86 -15.65 10.24 -20.79
CA TYR A 86 -15.40 8.85 -20.40
C TYR A 86 -14.08 8.69 -19.66
N GLN A 87 -13.00 9.21 -20.23
CA GLN A 87 -11.68 9.13 -19.58
C GLN A 87 -11.66 9.88 -18.23
N LYS A 88 -12.30 11.04 -18.15
CA LYS A 88 -12.40 11.79 -16.90
C LYS A 88 -13.14 11.02 -15.81
N VAL A 89 -14.21 10.28 -16.18
CA VAL A 89 -14.93 9.39 -15.26
C VAL A 89 -14.06 8.22 -14.83
N ILE A 90 -13.32 7.60 -15.76
CA ILE A 90 -12.36 6.52 -15.45
C ILE A 90 -11.29 7.02 -14.46
N ASP A 91 -10.67 8.18 -14.73
CA ASP A 91 -9.65 8.76 -13.85
C ASP A 91 -10.21 9.06 -12.45
N PHE A 92 -11.46 9.57 -12.39
CA PHE A 92 -12.14 9.82 -11.12
C PHE A 92 -12.44 8.54 -10.34
N ILE A 93 -12.92 7.48 -11.03
CA ILE A 93 -13.17 6.17 -10.43
C ILE A 93 -11.86 5.58 -9.91
N HIS A 94 -10.80 5.65 -10.72
CA HIS A 94 -9.48 5.15 -10.35
C HIS A 94 -8.91 5.86 -9.11
N ALA A 95 -9.07 7.18 -9.04
CA ALA A 95 -8.53 7.96 -7.94
C ALA A 95 -9.31 7.83 -6.63
N ASN A 96 -10.65 7.59 -6.69
CA ASN A 96 -11.52 7.71 -5.52
C ASN A 96 -12.22 6.42 -5.10
N PHE A 97 -12.42 5.47 -6.01
CA PHE A 97 -13.23 4.27 -5.76
C PHE A 97 -12.48 2.96 -5.90
N LEU A 98 -11.37 2.93 -6.64
CA LEU A 98 -10.54 1.73 -6.65
C LEU A 98 -9.84 1.57 -5.31
N PRO A 99 -10.02 0.44 -4.62
CA PRO A 99 -9.24 0.15 -3.44
C PRO A 99 -7.77 -0.01 -3.83
N LYS A 100 -6.89 0.47 -2.98
CA LYS A 100 -5.46 0.19 -3.13
C LYS A 100 -5.20 -1.21 -2.60
N PHE A 101 -4.60 -2.04 -3.42
CA PHE A 101 -4.14 -3.37 -3.02
C PHE A 101 -2.70 -3.29 -2.56
N PHE A 102 -2.41 -3.97 -1.48
CA PHE A 102 -1.06 -4.16 -0.98
C PHE A 102 -0.82 -5.67 -0.86
N TYR A 103 0.16 -6.16 -1.60
CA TYR A 103 0.60 -7.55 -1.56
C TYR A 103 1.89 -7.63 -0.76
N PHE A 104 1.93 -8.55 0.21
CA PHE A 104 3.11 -8.80 1.04
C PHE A 104 3.50 -10.27 0.93
N ASP A 105 4.74 -10.50 0.64
CA ASP A 105 5.36 -11.82 0.48
C ASP A 105 6.70 -11.90 1.23
N ASP A 106 7.40 -13.02 1.07
CA ASP A 106 8.69 -13.26 1.70
C ASP A 106 9.82 -12.34 1.21
N TYR A 107 9.63 -11.59 0.12
CA TYR A 107 10.65 -10.68 -0.43
C TYR A 107 10.69 -9.31 0.27
N SER A 108 9.70 -9.01 1.08
CA SER A 108 9.59 -7.72 1.81
C SER A 108 10.38 -7.70 3.12
N ILE A 109 11.37 -8.59 3.27
CA ILE A 109 12.15 -8.73 4.50
C ILE A 109 13.12 -7.56 4.67
N LEU A 110 13.13 -7.00 5.87
CA LEU A 110 14.05 -5.95 6.28
C LEU A 110 15.47 -6.52 6.42
N GLN A 111 16.45 -5.82 5.88
CA GLN A 111 17.85 -6.15 6.08
C GLN A 111 18.37 -5.57 7.39
N GLY A 112 19.23 -6.31 8.09
CA GLY A 112 19.84 -5.84 9.34
C GLY A 112 20.89 -4.74 9.16
N LYS A 113 21.31 -4.49 7.90
CA LYS A 113 22.23 -3.41 7.51
C LYS A 113 21.66 -2.66 6.33
N ILE A 114 21.37 -1.39 6.49
CA ILE A 114 20.71 -0.55 5.49
C ILE A 114 21.64 0.61 5.15
N SER A 115 22.05 0.69 3.89
CA SER A 115 22.76 1.85 3.35
C SER A 115 21.82 3.04 3.28
N LEU A 116 22.06 4.08 4.05
CA LEU A 116 21.23 5.29 4.05
C LEU A 116 21.40 6.09 2.75
N THR A 117 22.57 6.03 2.13
CA THR A 117 22.82 6.68 0.84
C THR A 117 21.99 6.02 -0.27
N LYS A 118 21.99 4.68 -0.34
CA LYS A 118 21.16 3.96 -1.30
C LYS A 118 19.66 4.13 -1.01
N LEU A 119 19.27 4.08 0.26
CA LEU A 119 17.88 4.27 0.67
C LEU A 119 17.37 5.66 0.29
N LYS A 120 18.20 6.70 0.43
CA LYS A 120 17.89 8.05 -0.02
C LYS A 120 17.73 8.12 -1.53
N ALA A 121 18.64 7.53 -2.29
CA ALA A 121 18.55 7.45 -3.75
C ALA A 121 17.27 6.72 -4.19
N PHE A 122 16.90 5.63 -3.51
CA PHE A 122 15.64 4.93 -3.77
C PHE A 122 14.42 5.80 -3.50
N ARG A 123 14.37 6.50 -2.37
CA ARG A 123 13.27 7.42 -2.04
C ARG A 123 13.11 8.52 -3.10
N ASP A 124 14.21 9.11 -3.55
CA ASP A 124 14.22 10.30 -4.40
C ASP A 124 14.00 9.95 -5.90
N SER A 125 14.47 8.78 -6.36
CA SER A 125 14.44 8.40 -7.79
C SER A 125 13.89 7.01 -8.08
N GLY A 126 13.56 6.22 -7.07
CA GLY A 126 13.12 4.82 -7.24
C GLY A 126 14.24 3.86 -7.64
N THR A 127 15.50 4.26 -7.52
CA THR A 127 16.65 3.44 -7.95
C THR A 127 16.88 2.27 -7.00
N ALA A 128 16.77 1.04 -7.52
CA ALA A 128 17.11 -0.21 -6.85
C ALA A 128 17.73 -1.17 -7.85
N GLN A 129 18.51 -2.16 -7.40
CA GLN A 129 19.20 -3.12 -8.28
C GLN A 129 18.20 -4.14 -8.87
N ASP A 130 17.25 -4.57 -8.06
CA ASP A 130 16.22 -5.54 -8.40
C ASP A 130 14.94 -5.29 -7.60
N ASP A 131 13.92 -6.11 -7.80
CA ASP A 131 12.64 -5.98 -7.11
C ASP A 131 12.75 -6.37 -5.62
N ASP A 132 13.64 -7.26 -5.23
CA ASP A 132 13.86 -7.67 -3.84
C ASP A 132 14.48 -6.51 -3.04
N GLU A 133 15.50 -5.85 -3.58
CA GLU A 133 16.10 -4.64 -2.98
C GLU A 133 15.05 -3.53 -2.87
N LYS A 134 14.22 -3.36 -3.89
CA LYS A 134 13.12 -2.38 -3.89
C LYS A 134 12.11 -2.62 -2.78
N GLN A 135 11.71 -3.88 -2.56
CA GLN A 135 10.79 -4.23 -1.47
C GLN A 135 11.45 -4.04 -0.11
N SER A 136 12.69 -4.47 0.06
CA SER A 136 13.46 -4.25 1.28
C SER A 136 13.61 -2.76 1.61
N PHE A 137 13.88 -1.91 0.61
CA PHE A 137 13.95 -0.45 0.81
C PHE A 137 12.60 0.17 1.17
N ARG A 138 11.48 -0.33 0.65
CA ARG A 138 10.15 0.11 1.09
C ARG A 138 9.92 -0.19 2.57
N THR A 139 10.30 -1.38 3.02
CA THR A 139 10.21 -1.75 4.44
C THR A 139 11.16 -0.91 5.30
N ALA A 140 12.35 -0.61 4.79
CA ALA A 140 13.30 0.29 5.47
C ALA A 140 12.78 1.72 5.58
N LEU A 141 12.14 2.26 4.54
CA LEU A 141 11.48 3.57 4.62
C LEU A 141 10.30 3.55 5.60
N ALA A 142 9.54 2.46 5.64
CA ALA A 142 8.48 2.28 6.64
C ALA A 142 9.04 2.31 8.07
N LEU A 143 10.20 1.68 8.30
CA LEU A 143 10.91 1.72 9.59
C LEU A 143 11.31 3.15 9.98
N ILE A 144 11.94 3.89 9.07
CA ILE A 144 12.35 5.28 9.32
C ILE A 144 11.13 6.15 9.67
N ASN A 145 10.05 6.02 8.90
CA ASN A 145 8.81 6.75 9.17
C ASN A 145 8.15 6.32 10.49
N PHE A 146 8.21 5.03 10.81
CA PHE A 146 7.66 4.47 12.05
C PHE A 146 8.31 5.07 13.28
N VAL A 147 9.63 5.20 13.28
CA VAL A 147 10.38 5.80 14.39
C VAL A 147 10.28 7.35 14.43
N GLY A 148 9.51 7.93 13.52
CA GLY A 148 9.28 9.38 13.47
C GLY A 148 10.50 10.21 13.06
N SER A 149 11.47 9.59 12.38
CA SER A 149 12.72 10.22 11.94
C SER A 149 12.76 10.35 10.41
N THR A 150 13.77 11.07 9.92
CA THR A 150 14.07 11.20 8.49
C THR A 150 15.47 10.62 8.19
N ILE A 151 15.70 10.25 6.92
CA ILE A 151 17.02 9.77 6.51
C ILE A 151 18.06 10.86 6.73
N GLU A 152 17.68 12.12 6.51
CA GLU A 152 18.54 13.29 6.70
C GLU A 152 19.01 13.42 8.13
N GLU A 153 18.14 13.19 9.12
CA GLU A 153 18.51 13.24 10.55
C GLU A 153 19.60 12.22 10.92
N PHE A 154 19.56 11.04 10.30
CA PHE A 154 20.60 10.02 10.51
C PHE A 154 21.90 10.31 9.75
N LEU A 155 21.88 11.18 8.75
CA LEU A 155 23.05 11.60 7.98
C LEU A 155 23.74 12.84 8.56
N VAL A 156 23.02 13.66 9.33
CA VAL A 156 23.56 14.87 9.97
C VAL A 156 24.41 14.49 11.20
N ARG A 157 25.65 14.95 11.21
CA ARG A 157 26.64 14.62 12.26
C ARG A 157 26.96 15.76 13.21
N ASP A 158 26.31 16.89 13.03
CA ASP A 158 26.66 18.13 13.77
C ASP A 158 26.35 18.06 15.27
N ASN A 159 25.50 17.09 15.68
CA ASN A 159 25.20 16.90 17.11
C ASN A 159 25.05 15.41 17.45
N TYR A 160 26.13 14.80 17.89
CA TYR A 160 26.18 13.39 18.27
C TYR A 160 25.16 13.02 19.37
N GLU A 161 24.99 13.86 20.39
CA GLU A 161 24.06 13.57 21.49
C GLU A 161 22.59 13.56 21.01
N ARG A 162 22.24 14.49 20.12
CA ARG A 162 20.89 14.52 19.54
C ARG A 162 20.62 13.28 18.67
N LEU A 163 21.60 12.89 17.87
CA LEU A 163 21.50 11.70 17.03
C LEU A 163 21.34 10.43 17.89
N LYS A 164 22.15 10.31 18.93
CA LYS A 164 22.07 9.19 19.88
C LYS A 164 20.72 9.13 20.58
N ALA A 165 20.23 10.25 21.09
CA ALA A 165 18.91 10.33 21.72
C ALA A 165 17.78 9.93 20.73
N SER A 166 17.88 10.33 19.46
CA SER A 166 16.91 9.93 18.42
C SER A 166 16.94 8.42 18.15
N LEU A 167 18.14 7.82 18.07
CA LEU A 167 18.29 6.38 17.89
C LEU A 167 17.76 5.59 19.10
N GLU A 168 18.00 6.06 20.31
CA GLU A 168 17.48 5.44 21.54
C GLU A 168 15.94 5.53 21.60
N ALA A 169 15.37 6.70 21.27
CA ALA A 169 13.93 6.88 21.21
C ALA A 169 13.28 5.95 20.15
N ALA A 170 13.90 5.85 18.96
CA ALA A 170 13.49 4.94 17.91
C ALA A 170 13.56 3.47 18.36
N SER A 171 14.64 3.09 19.03
CA SER A 171 14.87 1.74 19.57
C SER A 171 13.79 1.36 20.58
N ASN A 172 13.44 2.26 21.48
CA ASN A 172 12.40 2.04 22.49
C ASN A 172 11.02 1.91 21.83
N ALA A 173 10.65 2.83 20.91
CA ALA A 173 9.36 2.82 20.24
C ALA A 173 9.12 1.52 19.46
N ILE A 174 10.13 1.04 18.72
CA ILE A 174 9.99 -0.23 17.96
C ILE A 174 10.02 -1.44 18.89
N THR A 175 10.78 -1.40 19.96
CA THR A 175 10.83 -2.47 20.97
C THR A 175 9.46 -2.67 21.59
N ASP A 176 8.84 -1.62 22.07
CA ASP A 176 7.53 -1.68 22.74
C ASP A 176 6.49 -2.26 21.78
N GLN A 177 6.42 -1.79 20.54
CA GLN A 177 5.42 -2.24 19.58
C GLN A 177 5.66 -3.69 19.09
N VAL A 178 6.89 -4.08 18.79
CA VAL A 178 7.18 -5.44 18.32
C VAL A 178 6.92 -6.46 19.43
N PHE A 179 7.37 -6.20 20.64
CA PHE A 179 7.27 -7.17 21.73
C PHE A 179 5.92 -7.14 22.46
N GLU A 180 5.02 -6.22 22.12
CA GLU A 180 3.61 -6.32 22.44
C GLU A 180 2.97 -7.55 21.76
N TYR A 181 3.33 -7.82 20.50
CA TYR A 181 2.80 -8.93 19.70
C TYR A 181 3.72 -10.14 19.67
N TRP A 182 5.02 -10.00 19.78
CA TRP A 182 5.97 -11.11 19.83
C TRP A 182 6.12 -11.65 21.26
N THR A 183 5.28 -12.63 21.64
CA THR A 183 5.25 -13.15 23.03
C THR A 183 6.29 -14.24 23.30
N GLN A 184 7.05 -14.67 22.29
CA GLN A 184 8.03 -15.76 22.37
C GLN A 184 9.17 -15.46 23.35
N ASN A 185 9.63 -14.22 23.34
CA ASN A 185 10.72 -13.76 24.21
C ASN A 185 10.58 -12.25 24.45
N LYS A 186 10.11 -11.88 25.62
CA LYS A 186 9.92 -10.48 26.04
C LYS A 186 11.21 -9.82 26.58
N GLU A 187 12.30 -10.59 26.67
CA GLU A 187 13.59 -10.09 27.14
C GLU A 187 14.45 -9.53 26.00
N LEU A 188 13.87 -9.35 24.83
CA LEU A 188 14.56 -8.78 23.68
C LEU A 188 14.28 -7.29 23.56
N GLU A 189 15.29 -6.56 23.10
CA GLU A 189 15.23 -5.14 22.74
C GLU A 189 15.82 -4.95 21.36
N VAL A 190 15.29 -3.98 20.62
CA VAL A 190 15.87 -3.53 19.37
C VAL A 190 16.85 -2.41 19.66
N GLU A 191 18.02 -2.46 19.08
CA GLU A 191 19.02 -1.41 19.13
C GLU A 191 19.36 -0.95 17.71
N PHE A 192 19.34 0.35 17.49
CA PHE A 192 19.84 0.97 16.27
C PHE A 192 21.23 1.55 16.48
N ASP A 193 22.09 1.32 15.48
CA ASP A 193 23.45 1.86 15.48
C ASP A 193 23.78 2.39 14.08
N LEU A 194 24.71 3.35 14.00
CA LEU A 194 25.15 3.94 12.75
C LEU A 194 26.63 3.69 12.55
N ASP A 195 26.96 3.04 11.44
CA ASP A 195 28.32 2.70 11.05
C ASP A 195 28.74 3.51 9.81
N PRO A 196 29.62 4.52 9.97
CA PRO A 196 30.11 5.29 8.83
C PRO A 196 31.12 4.49 8.01
N VAL A 197 30.90 4.44 6.71
CA VAL A 197 31.84 3.84 5.73
C VAL A 197 32.66 4.95 5.10
N PHE A 198 33.99 4.86 5.22
CA PHE A 198 34.91 5.86 4.70
C PHE A 198 35.48 5.45 3.33
N GLU A 199 35.70 6.45 2.48
CA GLU A 199 36.49 6.31 1.25
C GLU A 199 37.81 7.08 1.43
N GLY A 200 38.93 6.34 1.39
CA GLY A 200 40.24 6.92 1.71
C GLY A 200 40.34 7.38 3.16
N ASN A 201 41.15 8.40 3.42
CA ASN A 201 41.51 8.77 4.81
C ASN A 201 40.52 9.71 5.51
N SER A 202 39.47 10.24 4.88
CA SER A 202 38.67 11.28 5.55
C SER A 202 37.24 11.53 5.05
N GLN A 203 36.80 11.00 3.92
CA GLN A 203 35.46 11.25 3.42
C GLN A 203 34.52 10.08 3.71
N VAL A 204 33.39 10.39 4.31
CA VAL A 204 32.33 9.39 4.49
C VAL A 204 31.62 9.17 3.18
N ARG A 205 31.75 7.97 2.64
CA ARG A 205 31.08 7.53 1.42
C ARG A 205 29.63 7.12 1.68
N ASP A 206 29.37 6.46 2.80
CA ASP A 206 28.05 5.94 3.16
C ASP A 206 27.88 5.93 4.68
N THR A 207 26.65 5.79 5.12
CA THR A 207 26.31 5.52 6.52
C THR A 207 25.37 4.32 6.56
N ILE A 208 25.76 3.29 7.27
CA ILE A 208 24.98 2.06 7.40
C ILE A 208 24.17 2.13 8.70
N LEU A 209 22.85 2.10 8.58
CA LEU A 209 21.98 1.85 9.73
C LEU A 209 22.01 0.35 10.03
N GLN A 210 22.49 0.02 11.22
CA GLN A 210 22.53 -1.36 11.71
C GLN A 210 21.39 -1.61 12.67
N ILE A 211 20.64 -2.68 12.45
CA ILE A 211 19.61 -3.17 13.35
C ILE A 211 20.21 -4.33 14.15
N ARG A 212 20.13 -4.24 15.45
CA ARG A 212 20.67 -5.23 16.37
C ARG A 212 19.61 -5.61 17.39
N ILE A 213 19.68 -6.83 17.89
CA ILE A 213 18.76 -7.36 18.90
C ILE A 213 19.53 -7.70 20.16
N ARG A 214 19.24 -6.97 21.22
CA ARG A 214 19.79 -7.22 22.54
C ARG A 214 18.91 -8.18 23.33
N ASN A 215 19.52 -9.16 23.96
CA ASN A 215 18.85 -10.01 24.93
C ASN A 215 19.21 -9.53 26.35
N LYS A 216 18.25 -8.96 27.08
CA LYS A 216 18.46 -8.43 28.43
C LYS A 216 18.91 -9.50 29.42
N LYS A 217 18.31 -10.68 29.33
CA LYS A 217 18.61 -11.80 30.22
C LYS A 217 20.06 -12.28 30.10
N HIS A 218 20.52 -12.41 28.84
CA HIS A 218 21.88 -12.89 28.58
C HIS A 218 22.90 -11.76 28.39
N ARG A 219 22.47 -10.51 28.35
CA ARG A 219 23.29 -9.30 28.13
C ARG A 219 24.16 -9.38 26.88
N VAL A 220 23.60 -9.95 25.83
CA VAL A 220 24.27 -10.12 24.52
C VAL A 220 23.46 -9.45 23.45
N THR A 221 24.14 -8.70 22.58
CA THR A 221 23.57 -8.09 21.38
C THR A 221 24.05 -8.83 20.14
N VAL A 222 23.13 -9.21 19.28
CA VAL A 222 23.41 -9.92 18.02
C VAL A 222 22.86 -9.13 16.84
N PRO A 223 23.48 -9.22 15.64
CA PRO A 223 22.92 -8.65 14.44
C PRO A 223 21.51 -9.20 14.15
N PHE A 224 20.63 -8.36 13.61
CA PHE A 224 19.26 -8.72 13.25
C PHE A 224 19.19 -9.95 12.33
N ASP A 225 20.07 -10.00 11.30
CA ASP A 225 20.12 -11.11 10.33
C ASP A 225 20.54 -12.44 10.95
N LYS A 226 21.05 -12.45 12.17
CA LYS A 226 21.42 -13.68 12.91
C LYS A 226 20.28 -14.20 13.80
N ARG A 227 19.13 -13.54 13.78
CA ARG A 227 17.92 -14.05 14.46
C ARG A 227 17.25 -15.15 13.63
N SER A 228 16.28 -15.83 14.23
CA SER A 228 15.48 -16.84 13.49
C SER A 228 14.75 -16.18 12.32
N LYS A 229 14.61 -16.91 11.20
CA LYS A 229 13.87 -16.45 10.01
C LYS A 229 12.46 -15.96 10.38
N GLY A 230 11.76 -16.70 11.24
CA GLY A 230 10.44 -16.31 11.70
C GLY A 230 10.43 -14.95 12.44
N PHE A 231 11.40 -14.68 13.30
CA PHE A 231 11.50 -13.39 13.98
C PHE A 231 11.76 -12.27 12.99
N VAL A 232 12.72 -12.45 12.07
CA VAL A 232 13.06 -11.45 11.04
C VAL A 232 11.86 -11.16 10.16
N TRP A 233 11.12 -12.18 9.74
CA TRP A 233 9.92 -12.06 8.96
C TRP A 233 8.82 -11.30 9.73
N PHE A 234 8.52 -11.72 10.97
CA PHE A 234 7.49 -11.11 11.80
C PHE A 234 7.78 -9.62 12.09
N PHE A 235 9.02 -9.30 12.41
CA PHE A 235 9.47 -7.94 12.62
C PHE A 235 9.27 -7.08 11.34
N SER A 236 9.72 -7.60 10.18
CA SER A 236 9.58 -6.91 8.89
C SER A 236 8.13 -6.66 8.53
N PHE A 237 7.27 -7.65 8.78
CA PHE A 237 5.82 -7.56 8.58
C PHE A 237 5.21 -6.45 9.45
N LEU A 238 5.50 -6.46 10.75
CA LEU A 238 5.04 -5.43 11.69
C LEU A 238 5.44 -4.02 11.25
N VAL A 239 6.70 -3.84 10.91
CA VAL A 239 7.23 -2.55 10.44
C VAL A 239 6.56 -2.10 9.15
N ALA A 240 6.43 -2.99 8.15
CA ALA A 240 5.80 -2.65 6.88
C ALA A 240 4.36 -2.16 7.07
N PHE A 241 3.61 -2.78 7.98
CA PHE A 241 2.20 -2.45 8.19
C PHE A 241 1.94 -1.34 9.21
N SER A 242 2.87 -1.06 10.11
CA SER A 242 2.75 0.07 11.04
C SER A 242 2.58 1.41 10.33
N ALA A 243 3.23 1.58 9.18
CA ALA A 243 3.12 2.78 8.36
C ALA A 243 1.71 2.98 7.74
N TYR A 244 0.93 1.90 7.57
CA TYR A 244 -0.40 1.97 6.98
C TYR A 244 -1.53 2.18 8.00
N LYS A 245 -1.30 1.89 9.28
CA LYS A 245 -2.28 2.03 10.36
C LYS A 245 -2.92 3.42 10.42
N ASN A 246 -2.18 4.48 10.10
CA ASN A 246 -2.62 5.88 10.22
C ASN A 246 -2.96 6.56 8.88
N GLN A 247 -2.86 5.86 7.76
CA GLN A 247 -3.23 6.43 6.46
C GLN A 247 -4.74 6.29 6.28
N GLY A 248 -5.54 7.31 6.48
CA GLY A 248 -7.01 7.34 6.45
C GLY A 248 -7.71 6.68 5.24
N ASN A 249 -6.98 6.05 4.32
CA ASN A 249 -7.49 5.30 3.19
C ASN A 249 -7.53 3.79 3.50
N LYS A 250 -8.71 3.19 3.37
CA LYS A 250 -8.85 1.74 3.44
C LYS A 250 -8.10 1.08 2.29
N ILE A 251 -7.29 0.07 2.60
CA ILE A 251 -6.58 -0.76 1.63
C ILE A 251 -7.05 -2.21 1.74
N ILE A 252 -6.82 -2.98 0.70
CA ILE A 252 -7.00 -4.43 0.70
C ILE A 252 -5.62 -5.05 0.82
N LEU A 253 -5.37 -5.76 1.92
CA LEU A 253 -4.14 -6.47 2.18
C LEU A 253 -4.26 -7.89 1.65
N LEU A 254 -3.33 -8.29 0.80
CA LEU A 254 -3.23 -9.64 0.27
C LEU A 254 -1.94 -10.26 0.81
N LEU A 255 -2.07 -11.30 1.62
CA LEU A 255 -0.95 -11.96 2.26
C LEU A 255 -0.92 -13.41 1.78
N ASP A 256 0.18 -13.79 1.15
CA ASP A 256 0.37 -15.15 0.66
C ASP A 256 1.19 -15.95 1.67
N GLU A 257 0.58 -17.02 2.22
CA GLU A 257 1.18 -17.88 3.25
C GLU A 257 1.85 -17.10 4.41
N PRO A 258 1.21 -16.07 5.00
CA PRO A 258 1.85 -15.29 6.03
C PRO A 258 2.20 -16.17 7.23
N GLY A 259 3.44 -16.04 7.68
CA GLY A 259 3.89 -16.80 8.84
C GLY A 259 4.27 -18.25 8.55
N LEU A 260 4.54 -18.63 7.29
CA LEU A 260 5.03 -19.97 6.94
C LEU A 260 6.29 -20.37 7.74
N ASN A 261 7.16 -19.40 8.02
CA ASN A 261 8.37 -19.58 8.82
C ASN A 261 8.14 -19.45 10.34
N LEU A 262 6.89 -19.26 10.78
CA LEU A 262 6.54 -19.14 12.19
C LEU A 262 6.09 -20.48 12.77
N HIS A 263 6.50 -20.77 13.99
CA HIS A 263 5.91 -21.89 14.74
C HIS A 263 4.55 -21.48 15.34
N ALA A 264 3.73 -22.44 15.74
CA ALA A 264 2.33 -22.27 16.14
C ALA A 264 2.09 -21.05 17.05
N LYS A 265 2.86 -20.88 18.12
CA LYS A 265 2.69 -19.74 19.04
C LYS A 265 2.90 -18.39 18.36
N ALA A 266 3.88 -18.29 17.45
CA ALA A 266 4.13 -17.04 16.71
C ALA A 266 3.07 -16.80 15.64
N GLN A 267 2.44 -17.83 15.09
CA GLN A 267 1.30 -17.70 14.19
C GLN A 267 0.07 -17.15 14.93
N PHE A 268 -0.18 -17.55 16.19
CA PHE A 268 -1.20 -16.92 17.02
C PHE A 268 -0.89 -15.46 17.33
N ASP A 269 0.38 -15.12 17.56
CA ASP A 269 0.81 -13.73 17.72
C ASP A 269 0.51 -12.91 16.47
N LEU A 270 0.77 -13.48 15.28
CA LEU A 270 0.47 -12.85 13.98
C LEU A 270 -1.04 -12.66 13.78
N LEU A 271 -1.86 -13.67 14.05
CA LEU A 271 -3.32 -13.57 13.97
C LEU A 271 -3.86 -12.47 14.89
N ARG A 272 -3.34 -12.39 16.10
CA ARG A 272 -3.71 -11.33 17.05
C ARG A 272 -3.38 -9.95 16.49
N PHE A 273 -2.22 -9.78 15.90
CA PHE A 273 -1.83 -8.52 15.25
C PHE A 273 -2.77 -8.19 14.07
N ILE A 274 -3.05 -9.16 13.20
CA ILE A 274 -3.98 -8.98 12.07
C ILE A 274 -5.36 -8.55 12.58
N ASP A 275 -5.90 -9.22 13.57
CA ASP A 275 -7.24 -8.95 14.11
C ASP A 275 -7.35 -7.61 14.85
N GLN A 276 -6.32 -7.21 15.58
CA GLN A 276 -6.37 -6.03 16.44
C GLN A 276 -5.86 -4.76 15.74
N GLU A 277 -4.88 -4.89 14.87
CA GLU A 277 -4.19 -3.74 14.28
C GLU A 277 -4.51 -3.51 12.81
N LEU A 278 -4.83 -4.55 12.05
CA LEU A 278 -5.05 -4.42 10.61
C LEU A 278 -6.55 -4.49 10.24
N ALA A 279 -7.25 -5.50 10.69
CA ALA A 279 -8.64 -5.76 10.31
C ALA A 279 -9.63 -4.65 10.70
N PRO A 280 -9.45 -3.85 11.77
CA PRO A 280 -10.32 -2.72 12.08
C PRO A 280 -10.27 -1.60 11.03
N TYR A 281 -9.15 -1.46 10.34
CA TYR A 281 -8.89 -0.36 9.40
C TYR A 281 -8.91 -0.80 7.94
N HIS A 282 -8.59 -2.06 7.67
CA HIS A 282 -8.34 -2.60 6.33
C HIS A 282 -9.10 -3.90 6.10
N GLN A 283 -9.31 -4.26 4.84
CA GLN A 283 -9.72 -5.62 4.49
C GLN A 283 -8.47 -6.48 4.35
N VAL A 284 -8.41 -7.59 5.08
CA VAL A 284 -7.26 -8.50 5.03
C VAL A 284 -7.73 -9.85 4.47
N LEU A 285 -7.03 -10.30 3.42
CA LEU A 285 -7.18 -11.65 2.86
C LEU A 285 -5.81 -12.32 2.94
N TYR A 286 -5.80 -13.54 3.41
CA TYR A 286 -4.58 -14.34 3.40
C TYR A 286 -4.85 -15.80 3.03
N THR A 287 -3.87 -16.41 2.37
CA THR A 287 -3.81 -17.85 2.13
C THR A 287 -3.06 -18.54 3.26
N THR A 288 -3.38 -19.78 3.56
CA THR A 288 -2.60 -20.56 4.52
C THR A 288 -2.88 -22.05 4.41
N HIS A 289 -1.85 -22.86 4.63
CA HIS A 289 -1.94 -24.30 4.87
C HIS A 289 -1.81 -24.64 6.37
N SER A 290 -1.64 -23.62 7.24
CA SER A 290 -1.47 -23.85 8.66
C SER A 290 -2.79 -23.78 9.42
N PRO A 291 -3.18 -24.83 10.16
CA PRO A 291 -4.38 -24.78 11.00
C PRO A 291 -4.28 -23.74 12.12
N PHE A 292 -3.08 -23.36 12.55
CA PHE A 292 -2.85 -22.32 13.55
C PHE A 292 -3.11 -20.90 13.05
N MET A 293 -3.22 -20.72 11.74
CA MET A 293 -3.61 -19.46 11.11
C MET A 293 -5.12 -19.36 10.86
N ILE A 294 -5.89 -20.36 11.26
CA ILE A 294 -7.37 -20.37 11.16
C ILE A 294 -7.96 -19.98 12.51
N PRO A 295 -8.66 -18.83 12.63
CA PRO A 295 -9.27 -18.44 13.90
C PRO A 295 -10.51 -19.32 14.21
N PRO A 296 -10.48 -20.18 15.23
CA PRO A 296 -11.58 -21.13 15.49
C PRO A 296 -12.94 -20.46 15.78
N ALA A 297 -12.90 -19.24 16.31
CA ALA A 297 -14.10 -18.48 16.64
C ALA A 297 -14.71 -17.72 15.43
N LYS A 298 -14.11 -17.81 14.25
CA LYS A 298 -14.49 -17.01 13.07
C LYS A 298 -14.45 -17.84 11.78
N LEU A 299 -14.90 -19.09 11.84
CA LEU A 299 -14.89 -20.02 10.69
C LEU A 299 -15.72 -19.52 9.49
N GLU A 300 -16.69 -18.67 9.73
CA GLU A 300 -17.48 -18.01 8.68
C GLU A 300 -16.64 -17.15 7.73
N ARG A 301 -15.42 -16.79 8.12
CA ARG A 301 -14.46 -16.05 7.28
C ARG A 301 -13.60 -16.94 6.43
N VAL A 302 -13.59 -18.24 6.71
CA VAL A 302 -12.74 -19.21 5.99
C VAL A 302 -13.34 -19.55 4.63
N ARG A 303 -12.49 -19.74 3.66
CA ARG A 303 -12.82 -20.25 2.32
C ARG A 303 -11.87 -21.38 2.01
N THR A 304 -12.40 -22.52 1.58
CA THR A 304 -11.58 -23.63 1.10
C THR A 304 -11.33 -23.47 -0.39
N VAL A 305 -10.15 -23.83 -0.80
CA VAL A 305 -9.70 -23.75 -2.20
C VAL A 305 -9.36 -25.15 -2.66
N HIS A 306 -10.06 -25.63 -3.68
CA HIS A 306 -9.88 -26.97 -4.24
C HIS A 306 -9.45 -26.89 -5.70
N ASP A 307 -8.53 -27.73 -6.11
CA ASP A 307 -8.25 -27.98 -7.52
C ASP A 307 -9.14 -29.16 -7.96
N ARG A 308 -10.09 -28.89 -8.87
CA ARG A 308 -11.03 -29.90 -9.38
C ARG A 308 -10.73 -30.22 -10.83
N ASP A 309 -10.66 -31.51 -11.15
CA ASP A 309 -10.49 -32.00 -12.53
C ASP A 309 -11.50 -31.33 -13.49
N ASN A 310 -10.98 -30.83 -14.61
CA ASN A 310 -11.73 -30.14 -15.67
C ASN A 310 -12.42 -28.83 -15.29
N LEU A 311 -12.33 -28.38 -14.03
CA LEU A 311 -12.91 -27.12 -13.56
C LEU A 311 -11.83 -26.14 -13.11
N GLY A 312 -10.63 -26.63 -12.76
CA GLY A 312 -9.56 -25.84 -12.18
C GLY A 312 -9.85 -25.45 -10.71
N THR A 313 -9.33 -24.33 -10.29
CA THR A 313 -9.46 -23.85 -8.91
C THR A 313 -10.88 -23.42 -8.58
N VAL A 314 -11.48 -24.03 -7.58
CA VAL A 314 -12.83 -23.72 -7.07
C VAL A 314 -12.72 -23.26 -5.61
N ILE A 315 -13.45 -22.21 -5.28
CA ILE A 315 -13.52 -21.66 -3.92
C ILE A 315 -14.88 -22.01 -3.31
N SER A 316 -14.89 -22.64 -2.14
CA SER A 316 -16.09 -22.94 -1.38
C SER A 316 -16.22 -22.06 -0.13
N ASN A 317 -17.46 -21.67 0.17
CA ASN A 317 -17.80 -20.92 1.37
C ASN A 317 -18.10 -21.85 2.56
N ASP A 318 -18.18 -23.15 2.33
CA ASP A 318 -18.44 -24.14 3.37
C ASP A 318 -17.17 -24.92 3.68
N PRO A 319 -16.47 -24.59 4.77
CA PRO A 319 -15.23 -25.26 5.13
C PRO A 319 -15.45 -26.71 5.62
N LEU A 320 -16.69 -27.14 5.84
CA LEU A 320 -16.99 -28.43 6.49
C LEU A 320 -17.64 -29.45 5.55
N SER A 321 -18.13 -29.06 4.36
CA SER A 321 -19.04 -29.92 3.60
C SER A 321 -18.43 -30.71 2.45
N ASP A 322 -17.27 -30.35 1.93
CA ASP A 322 -16.87 -30.83 0.61
C ASP A 322 -15.67 -31.78 0.55
N ASP A 323 -14.94 -31.96 1.63
CA ASP A 323 -13.78 -32.87 1.63
C ASP A 323 -13.56 -33.51 3.02
N PRO A 324 -13.70 -34.85 3.13
CA PRO A 324 -13.40 -35.56 4.36
C PRO A 324 -11.92 -35.51 4.79
N ASP A 325 -11.04 -35.12 3.86
CA ASP A 325 -9.60 -34.95 4.14
C ASP A 325 -9.24 -33.53 4.62
N THR A 326 -10.18 -32.57 4.54
CA THR A 326 -10.04 -31.25 5.18
C THR A 326 -10.36 -31.38 6.66
N VAL A 327 -9.56 -32.12 7.39
CA VAL A 327 -9.66 -32.19 8.84
C VAL A 327 -8.84 -31.08 9.46
N PHE A 328 -9.52 -30.22 10.21
CA PHE A 328 -8.90 -29.22 11.08
C PHE A 328 -8.24 -29.86 12.30
#